data_66da7be309e45e3a41eb84307a167d9b
#
_entry.id   66da7be309e45e3a41eb84307a167d9b
#
_cell.length_a   1.000
_cell.length_b   1.000
_cell.length_c   1.000
_cell.angle_alpha   90.00
_cell.angle_beta   90.00
_cell.angle_gamma   90.00
#
_symmetry.space_group_name_H-M   'P 1'
#
loop_
_entity.id
_entity.type
_entity.pdbx_description
1 polymer ?
#
loop_
_entity_poly.entity_id
_entity_poly.type
_entity_poly.pdbx_seq_one_letter_code
_entity_poly.pdbx_strand_id
1 'polypeptide(L)'
;CHCLVGSEMCIRDSPNIVSDINGDYMGADFKVHKVEKGREHYSSFSVWDTYRTQGQLVAMLFPKNSSDMMQSLVNFAEQAGGYGRWILANIETGIMQGDPTPILISNSFAFGGDDFDLEKAYKYMKRGALIPRLYSQKQEIRPYLEEYIKYGQTFASMSLEYASSDFAISQFALSALSNRPDYAFFKKRSQHWRNIYNSKTKWLNSRYPNGVWKEKDHDWREGTYKNYFWMVPHNLKGLIDTIGGNK
;
A
#
# COMPACT_ATOMS: atom_id res chain seq x y z
N CYS A 1 4.98 -11.32 23.68
CA CYS A 1 4.89 -12.50 22.78
C CYS A 1 3.59 -12.58 21.96
N HIS A 2 2.57 -11.74 22.26
CA HIS A 2 1.29 -11.79 21.53
C HIS A 2 1.38 -11.21 20.11
N CYS A 3 2.33 -10.32 19.82
CA CYS A 3 2.48 -9.71 18.49
C CYS A 3 2.97 -10.72 17.42
N LEU A 4 3.83 -11.67 17.78
CA LEU A 4 4.35 -12.64 16.81
C LEU A 4 3.28 -13.63 16.35
N VAL A 5 2.44 -14.11 17.27
CA VAL A 5 1.34 -15.05 16.94
C VAL A 5 0.29 -14.36 16.06
N GLY A 6 -0.03 -13.10 16.35
CA GLY A 6 -0.95 -12.31 15.52
C GLY A 6 -0.42 -12.07 14.11
N SER A 7 0.86 -11.70 13.98
CA SER A 7 1.49 -11.46 12.68
C SER A 7 1.60 -12.72 11.83
N GLU A 8 1.93 -13.87 12.42
CA GLU A 8 1.97 -15.16 11.71
C GLU A 8 0.59 -15.55 11.19
N MET A 9 -0.46 -15.39 11.99
CA MET A 9 -1.84 -15.67 11.54
C MET A 9 -2.24 -14.73 10.40
N CYS A 10 -2.01 -13.42 10.54
CA CYS A 10 -2.35 -12.44 9.52
C CYS A 10 -1.64 -12.69 8.19
N ILE A 11 -0.37 -13.10 8.23
CA ILE A 11 0.40 -13.39 7.02
C ILE A 11 0.01 -14.75 6.43
N ARG A 12 -0.09 -15.77 7.27
CA ARG A 12 -0.31 -17.15 6.83
C ARG A 12 -1.73 -17.39 6.34
N ASP A 13 -2.72 -16.84 7.02
CA ASP A 13 -4.13 -17.14 6.79
C ASP A 13 -4.85 -16.05 5.97
N SER A 14 -4.14 -15.07 5.45
CA SER A 14 -4.66 -14.00 4.59
C SER A 14 -4.02 -14.04 3.20
N PRO A 15 -4.81 -13.82 2.15
CA PRO A 15 -6.29 -13.78 2.12
C PRO A 15 -6.93 -15.17 2.03
N ASN A 16 -8.25 -15.23 2.26
CA ASN A 16 -9.04 -16.45 2.13
C ASN A 16 -9.99 -16.38 0.94
N ILE A 17 -10.28 -17.54 0.30
CA ILE A 17 -11.36 -17.66 -0.66
C ILE A 17 -12.69 -17.53 0.08
N VAL A 18 -13.55 -16.64 -0.42
CA VAL A 18 -14.87 -16.36 0.15
C VAL A 18 -16.02 -16.51 -0.85
N SER A 19 -15.71 -16.85 -2.10
CA SER A 19 -16.74 -17.20 -3.09
C SER A 19 -17.24 -18.61 -2.86
N ASP A 20 -18.55 -18.77 -3.01
CA ASP A 20 -19.21 -20.07 -3.00
C ASP A 20 -18.89 -20.90 -4.25
N ILE A 21 -19.25 -22.18 -4.25
CA ILE A 21 -19.04 -23.10 -5.39
C ILE A 21 -19.71 -22.59 -6.68
N ASN A 22 -20.84 -21.90 -6.55
CA ASN A 22 -21.56 -21.30 -7.68
C ASN A 22 -20.96 -19.96 -8.13
N GLY A 23 -19.93 -19.46 -7.43
CA GLY A 23 -19.23 -18.21 -7.69
C GLY A 23 -19.85 -16.97 -7.04
N ASP A 24 -20.87 -17.11 -6.22
CA ASP A 24 -21.46 -15.98 -5.50
C ASP A 24 -20.58 -15.58 -4.31
N TYR A 25 -20.51 -14.27 -4.02
CA TYR A 25 -19.82 -13.74 -2.85
C TYR A 25 -20.48 -12.46 -2.34
N MET A 26 -20.29 -12.16 -1.06
CA MET A 26 -20.75 -10.92 -0.45
C MET A 26 -19.72 -9.81 -0.68
N GLY A 27 -20.12 -8.77 -1.37
CA GLY A 27 -19.25 -7.62 -1.66
C GLY A 27 -19.10 -6.64 -0.48
N ALA A 28 -18.18 -5.69 -0.63
CA ALA A 28 -17.95 -4.60 0.35
C ALA A 28 -19.12 -3.60 0.42
N ASP A 29 -20.02 -3.62 -0.54
CA ASP A 29 -21.30 -2.88 -0.57
C ASP A 29 -22.45 -3.65 0.09
N PHE A 30 -22.16 -4.81 0.69
CA PHE A 30 -23.13 -5.72 1.33
C PHE A 30 -24.18 -6.28 0.36
N LYS A 31 -23.83 -6.40 -0.91
CA LYS A 31 -24.65 -7.06 -1.94
C LYS A 31 -24.00 -8.35 -2.39
N VAL A 32 -24.81 -9.26 -2.87
CA VAL A 32 -24.31 -10.48 -3.51
C VAL A 32 -23.84 -10.15 -4.92
N HIS A 33 -22.60 -10.53 -5.20
CA HIS A 33 -21.97 -10.44 -6.51
C HIS A 33 -21.58 -11.83 -6.99
N LYS A 34 -21.13 -11.92 -8.24
CA LYS A 34 -20.69 -13.17 -8.84
C LYS A 34 -19.32 -12.98 -9.48
N VAL A 35 -18.43 -13.93 -9.24
CA VAL A 35 -17.14 -13.98 -9.93
C VAL A 35 -17.30 -14.41 -11.37
N GLU A 36 -16.37 -14.02 -12.22
CA GLU A 36 -16.27 -14.54 -13.58
C GLU A 36 -15.96 -16.03 -13.54
N LYS A 37 -16.45 -16.76 -14.56
CA LYS A 37 -16.26 -18.21 -14.65
C LYS A 37 -14.78 -18.57 -14.63
N GLY A 38 -14.40 -19.43 -13.70
CA GLY A 38 -13.03 -19.91 -13.52
C GLY A 38 -12.14 -19.04 -12.62
N ARG A 39 -12.71 -17.99 -12.00
CA ARG A 39 -12.06 -17.20 -10.98
C ARG A 39 -12.59 -17.49 -9.59
N GLU A 40 -11.81 -17.12 -8.60
CA GLU A 40 -12.18 -17.14 -7.18
C GLU A 40 -12.17 -15.71 -6.62
N HIS A 41 -13.03 -15.43 -5.65
CA HIS A 41 -13.01 -14.19 -4.90
C HIS A 41 -12.35 -14.39 -3.54
N TYR A 42 -11.37 -13.53 -3.27
CA TYR A 42 -10.61 -13.51 -2.03
C TYR A 42 -11.02 -12.32 -1.16
N SER A 43 -10.93 -12.51 0.14
CA SER A 43 -11.11 -11.44 1.14
C SER A 43 -10.22 -11.68 2.36
N SER A 44 -10.38 -10.86 3.40
CA SER A 44 -9.55 -10.88 4.62
C SER A 44 -8.08 -10.61 4.29
N PHE A 45 -7.84 -9.47 3.64
CA PHE A 45 -6.51 -9.04 3.27
C PHE A 45 -5.86 -8.21 4.38
N SER A 46 -4.84 -8.72 5.05
CA SER A 46 -3.92 -7.92 5.86
C SER A 46 -2.84 -7.30 4.96
N VAL A 47 -3.25 -6.36 4.10
CA VAL A 47 -2.37 -5.84 3.04
C VAL A 47 -1.10 -5.22 3.61
N TRP A 48 -1.22 -4.52 4.76
CA TRP A 48 -0.08 -3.87 5.41
C TRP A 48 1.05 -4.86 5.79
N ASP A 49 0.70 -6.12 6.01
CA ASP A 49 1.66 -7.20 6.33
C ASP A 49 2.11 -7.91 5.05
N THR A 50 1.18 -8.29 4.18
CA THR A 50 1.41 -9.25 3.08
C THR A 50 2.13 -8.65 1.88
N TYR A 51 2.11 -7.33 1.69
CA TYR A 51 2.81 -6.70 0.56
C TYR A 51 4.34 -6.81 0.64
N ARG A 52 4.88 -7.11 1.82
CA ARG A 52 6.34 -7.05 2.07
C ARG A 52 7.09 -8.18 1.37
N THR A 53 6.56 -9.40 1.39
CA THR A 53 7.19 -10.57 0.75
C THR A 53 6.19 -11.60 0.24
N GLN A 54 5.08 -11.84 0.93
CA GLN A 54 4.12 -12.88 0.58
C GLN A 54 3.51 -12.65 -0.80
N GLY A 55 3.11 -11.42 -1.12
CA GLY A 55 2.48 -11.10 -2.39
C GLY A 55 3.36 -11.46 -3.60
N GLN A 56 4.66 -11.15 -3.53
CA GLN A 56 5.63 -11.48 -4.57
C GLN A 56 5.81 -12.99 -4.72
N LEU A 57 5.93 -13.70 -3.58
CA LEU A 57 6.09 -15.16 -3.58
C LEU A 57 4.88 -15.85 -4.20
N VAL A 58 3.67 -15.43 -3.83
CA VAL A 58 2.42 -15.98 -4.39
C VAL A 58 2.33 -15.69 -5.87
N ALA A 59 2.68 -14.48 -6.33
CA ALA A 59 2.64 -14.14 -7.74
C ALA A 59 3.61 -14.98 -8.59
N MET A 60 4.81 -15.25 -8.09
CA MET A 60 5.79 -16.10 -8.77
C MET A 60 5.38 -17.56 -8.85
N LEU A 61 4.82 -18.11 -7.77
CA LEU A 61 4.52 -19.54 -7.68
C LEU A 61 3.11 -19.89 -8.14
N PHE A 62 2.17 -18.97 -7.98
CA PHE A 62 0.74 -19.16 -8.22
C PHE A 62 0.15 -17.92 -8.94
N PRO A 63 0.59 -17.60 -10.17
CA PRO A 63 0.21 -16.36 -10.85
C PRO A 63 -1.31 -16.22 -11.06
N LYS A 64 -2.01 -17.32 -11.33
CA LYS A 64 -3.48 -17.31 -11.45
C LYS A 64 -4.14 -16.89 -10.13
N ASN A 65 -3.76 -17.51 -9.01
CA ASN A 65 -4.33 -17.17 -7.70
C ASN A 65 -4.00 -15.71 -7.33
N SER A 66 -2.77 -15.27 -7.60
CA SER A 66 -2.39 -13.87 -7.40
C SER A 66 -3.24 -12.91 -8.22
N SER A 67 -3.50 -13.23 -9.48
CA SER A 67 -4.39 -12.45 -10.35
C SER A 67 -5.82 -12.37 -9.81
N ASP A 68 -6.37 -13.49 -9.33
CA ASP A 68 -7.69 -13.53 -8.71
C ASP A 68 -7.76 -12.73 -7.40
N MET A 69 -6.66 -12.75 -6.60
CA MET A 69 -6.51 -11.90 -5.41
C MET A 69 -6.50 -10.41 -5.78
N MET A 70 -5.74 -10.03 -6.83
CA MET A 70 -5.69 -8.62 -7.28
C MET A 70 -7.03 -8.18 -7.85
N GLN A 71 -7.71 -9.02 -8.62
CA GLN A 71 -9.06 -8.73 -9.10
C GLN A 71 -10.05 -8.56 -7.95
N SER A 72 -9.91 -9.35 -6.89
CA SER A 72 -10.74 -9.23 -5.69
C SER A 72 -10.54 -7.88 -4.98
N LEU A 73 -9.30 -7.39 -4.88
CA LEU A 73 -9.01 -6.05 -4.36
C LEU A 73 -9.58 -4.95 -5.26
N VAL A 74 -9.54 -5.12 -6.58
CA VAL A 74 -10.16 -4.16 -7.53
C VAL A 74 -11.67 -4.13 -7.34
N ASN A 75 -12.31 -5.28 -7.20
CA ASN A 75 -13.75 -5.40 -6.92
C ASN A 75 -14.09 -4.75 -5.58
N PHE A 76 -13.30 -5.01 -4.54
CA PHE A 76 -13.45 -4.35 -3.24
C PHE A 76 -13.39 -2.82 -3.36
N ALA A 77 -12.41 -2.29 -4.08
CA ALA A 77 -12.27 -0.84 -4.26
C ALA A 77 -13.45 -0.22 -5.02
N GLU A 78 -14.02 -0.94 -5.97
CA GLU A 78 -15.22 -0.50 -6.69
C GLU A 78 -16.45 -0.43 -5.78
N GLN A 79 -16.64 -1.43 -4.93
CA GLN A 79 -17.77 -1.58 -4.02
C GLN A 79 -17.65 -0.68 -2.79
N ALA A 80 -16.43 -0.52 -2.26
CA ALA A 80 -16.14 0.25 -1.05
C ALA A 80 -15.86 1.75 -1.30
N GLY A 81 -15.60 2.16 -2.56
CA GLY A 81 -15.20 3.51 -2.93
C GLY A 81 -13.68 3.72 -3.06
N GLY A 82 -12.85 2.75 -2.68
CA GLY A 82 -11.40 2.76 -2.77
C GLY A 82 -10.75 1.57 -2.07
N TYR A 83 -9.42 1.49 -2.16
CA TYR A 83 -8.68 0.39 -1.54
C TYR A 83 -8.69 0.47 -0.02
N GLY A 84 -8.74 -0.71 0.60
CA GLY A 84 -8.48 -0.90 2.00
C GLY A 84 -7.00 -1.17 2.29
N ARG A 85 -6.59 -1.01 3.55
CA ARG A 85 -5.26 -1.35 4.05
C ARG A 85 -5.24 -2.61 4.92
N TRP A 86 -6.38 -2.89 5.55
CA TRP A 86 -6.58 -4.07 6.39
C TRP A 86 -8.05 -4.49 6.37
N ILE A 87 -8.37 -5.40 5.46
CA ILE A 87 -9.73 -5.86 5.19
C ILE A 87 -10.00 -7.13 5.99
N LEU A 88 -11.06 -7.13 6.80
CA LEU A 88 -11.57 -8.31 7.48
C LEU A 88 -12.95 -8.66 6.90
N ALA A 89 -13.07 -9.85 6.35
CA ALA A 89 -14.23 -10.22 5.54
C ALA A 89 -14.51 -9.14 4.47
N ASN A 90 -15.62 -8.41 4.54
CA ASN A 90 -16.00 -7.39 3.55
C ASN A 90 -15.81 -5.96 4.06
N ILE A 91 -15.08 -5.78 5.18
CA ILE A 91 -15.01 -4.49 5.88
C ILE A 91 -13.57 -4.00 5.95
N GLU A 92 -13.34 -2.76 5.52
CA GLU A 92 -12.13 -2.04 5.83
C GLU A 92 -12.13 -1.63 7.30
N THR A 93 -11.18 -2.15 8.05
CA THR A 93 -11.14 -1.98 9.52
C THR A 93 -10.52 -0.67 9.96
N GLY A 94 -9.77 0.01 9.10
CA GLY A 94 -8.98 1.19 9.44
C GLY A 94 -7.75 0.90 10.32
N ILE A 95 -7.47 -0.38 10.59
CA ILE A 95 -6.29 -0.81 11.34
C ILE A 95 -5.04 -0.50 10.51
N MET A 96 -3.91 -0.31 11.21
CA MET A 96 -2.61 0.06 10.64
C MET A 96 -2.62 1.43 9.95
N GLN A 97 -1.73 1.64 8.99
CA GLN A 97 -1.55 2.93 8.33
C GLN A 97 -1.04 2.75 6.90
N GLY A 98 -0.74 3.87 6.25
CA GLY A 98 -0.23 3.85 4.88
C GLY A 98 -1.32 3.59 3.85
N ASP A 99 -0.87 3.27 2.65
CA ASP A 99 -1.71 2.85 1.54
C ASP A 99 -0.99 1.69 0.81
N PRO A 100 -0.96 0.49 1.44
CA PRO A 100 -0.11 -0.61 0.97
C PRO A 100 -0.65 -1.33 -0.27
N THR A 101 -1.95 -1.23 -0.55
CA THR A 101 -2.57 -1.96 -1.66
C THR A 101 -1.98 -1.64 -3.03
N PRO A 102 -1.64 -0.39 -3.38
CA PRO A 102 -0.88 -0.11 -4.60
C PRO A 102 0.45 -0.86 -4.69
N ILE A 103 1.13 -1.06 -3.56
CA ILE A 103 2.40 -1.80 -3.55
C ILE A 103 2.15 -3.28 -3.85
N LEU A 104 1.15 -3.89 -3.18
CA LEU A 104 0.81 -5.29 -3.38
C LEU A 104 0.41 -5.57 -4.84
N ILE A 105 -0.48 -4.76 -5.41
CA ILE A 105 -0.95 -4.91 -6.80
C ILE A 105 0.22 -4.73 -7.79
N SER A 106 1.05 -3.69 -7.59
CA SER A 106 2.19 -3.44 -8.48
C SER A 106 3.22 -4.56 -8.42
N ASN A 107 3.46 -5.12 -7.24
CA ASN A 107 4.34 -6.27 -7.08
C ASN A 107 3.75 -7.53 -7.72
N SER A 108 2.45 -7.81 -7.50
CA SER A 108 1.79 -8.94 -8.16
C SER A 108 1.95 -8.87 -9.68
N PHE A 109 1.64 -7.72 -10.28
CA PHE A 109 1.83 -7.48 -11.71
C PHE A 109 3.27 -7.72 -12.15
N ALA A 110 4.25 -7.18 -11.43
CA ALA A 110 5.67 -7.29 -11.77
C ALA A 110 6.21 -8.74 -11.67
N PHE A 111 5.60 -9.59 -10.85
CA PHE A 111 6.00 -10.97 -10.62
C PHE A 111 5.11 -12.00 -11.33
N GLY A 112 4.23 -11.58 -12.23
CA GLY A 112 3.49 -12.46 -13.14
C GLY A 112 2.02 -12.72 -12.79
N GLY A 113 1.51 -12.12 -11.71
CA GLY A 113 0.09 -12.13 -11.39
C GLY A 113 -0.60 -10.92 -12.03
N ASP A 114 -0.78 -10.92 -13.35
CA ASP A 114 -1.14 -9.76 -14.18
C ASP A 114 -2.50 -9.87 -14.90
N ASP A 115 -3.21 -10.99 -14.75
CA ASP A 115 -4.53 -11.21 -15.35
C ASP A 115 -5.66 -10.66 -14.46
N PHE A 116 -5.78 -9.31 -14.42
CA PHE A 116 -6.84 -8.58 -13.74
C PHE A 116 -7.10 -7.22 -14.43
N ASP A 117 -8.13 -6.49 -14.03
CA ASP A 117 -8.50 -5.19 -14.62
C ASP A 117 -7.47 -4.09 -14.25
N LEU A 118 -6.45 -3.95 -15.09
CA LEU A 118 -5.31 -3.04 -14.87
C LEU A 118 -5.74 -1.57 -14.87
N GLU A 119 -6.66 -1.19 -15.74
CA GLU A 119 -7.16 0.19 -15.85
C GLU A 119 -7.94 0.59 -14.60
N LYS A 120 -8.84 -0.29 -14.16
CA LYS A 120 -9.62 -0.06 -12.95
C LYS A 120 -8.72 -0.08 -11.70
N ALA A 121 -7.76 -0.99 -11.64
CA ALA A 121 -6.76 -1.02 -10.58
C ALA A 121 -6.03 0.32 -10.47
N TYR A 122 -5.52 0.81 -11.58
CA TYR A 122 -4.83 2.10 -11.63
C TYR A 122 -5.73 3.28 -11.25
N LYS A 123 -6.96 3.30 -11.74
CA LYS A 123 -7.95 4.33 -11.40
C LYS A 123 -8.11 4.51 -9.89
N TYR A 124 -8.25 3.40 -9.15
CA TYR A 124 -8.42 3.46 -7.70
C TYR A 124 -7.11 3.79 -6.96
N MET A 125 -5.96 3.31 -7.42
CA MET A 125 -4.66 3.72 -6.89
C MET A 125 -4.48 5.25 -7.01
N LYS A 126 -4.71 5.80 -8.19
CA LYS A 126 -4.54 7.22 -8.48
C LYS A 126 -5.51 8.08 -7.66
N ARG A 127 -6.78 7.68 -7.57
CA ARG A 127 -7.78 8.40 -6.77
C ARG A 127 -7.39 8.46 -5.30
N GLY A 128 -7.02 7.32 -4.69
CA GLY A 128 -6.57 7.24 -3.29
C GLY A 128 -5.35 8.10 -3.02
N ALA A 129 -4.44 8.19 -3.99
CA ALA A 129 -3.21 8.95 -3.86
C ALA A 129 -3.35 10.47 -4.08
N LEU A 130 -4.43 10.94 -4.73
CA LEU A 130 -4.58 12.35 -5.13
C LEU A 130 -5.73 13.07 -4.43
N ILE A 131 -6.76 12.36 -3.98
CA ILE A 131 -7.99 12.98 -3.45
C ILE A 131 -7.97 12.88 -1.93
N PRO A 132 -7.71 13.97 -1.20
CA PRO A 132 -7.83 14.01 0.24
C PRO A 132 -9.26 13.66 0.69
N ARG A 133 -9.37 13.06 1.88
CA ARG A 133 -10.65 12.65 2.47
C ARG A 133 -11.48 11.72 1.56
N LEU A 134 -10.80 10.92 0.74
CA LEU A 134 -11.44 9.83 0.02
C LEU A 134 -11.54 8.62 0.97
N TYR A 135 -12.72 8.02 1.02
CA TYR A 135 -13.00 6.92 1.93
C TYR A 135 -13.16 5.59 1.18
N SER A 136 -12.66 4.53 1.80
CA SER A 136 -13.03 3.15 1.56
C SER A 136 -14.01 2.76 2.66
N GLN A 137 -15.27 2.59 2.32
CA GLN A 137 -16.38 2.52 3.30
C GLN A 137 -16.33 3.73 4.24
N LYS A 138 -16.04 3.52 5.54
CA LYS A 138 -15.98 4.58 6.56
C LYS A 138 -14.56 5.02 6.92
N GLN A 139 -13.53 4.43 6.30
CA GLN A 139 -12.14 4.67 6.62
C GLN A 139 -11.46 5.51 5.54
N GLU A 140 -10.76 6.56 5.95
CA GLU A 140 -9.99 7.39 5.02
C GLU A 140 -8.84 6.57 4.43
N ILE A 141 -8.71 6.56 3.10
CA ILE A 141 -7.71 5.75 2.39
C ILE A 141 -6.29 6.21 2.74
N ARG A 142 -6.06 7.52 2.64
CA ARG A 142 -4.79 8.14 3.05
C ARG A 142 -5.06 9.25 4.08
N PRO A 143 -5.13 8.92 5.38
CA PRO A 143 -5.23 9.94 6.42
C PRO A 143 -4.12 10.99 6.29
N TYR A 144 -4.46 12.25 6.54
CA TYR A 144 -3.54 13.41 6.44
C TYR A 144 -2.92 13.61 5.04
N LEU A 145 -3.57 13.16 3.97
CA LEU A 145 -3.07 13.34 2.61
C LEU A 145 -2.93 14.83 2.24
N GLU A 146 -3.80 15.72 2.75
CA GLU A 146 -3.68 17.17 2.55
C GLU A 146 -2.33 17.70 3.04
N GLU A 147 -1.90 17.25 4.23
CA GLU A 147 -0.59 17.62 4.78
C GLU A 147 0.55 17.07 3.92
N TYR A 148 0.45 15.79 3.54
CA TYR A 148 1.45 15.13 2.71
C TYR A 148 1.61 15.81 1.34
N ILE A 149 0.51 16.26 0.72
CA ILE A 149 0.54 17.01 -0.54
C ILE A 149 1.14 18.41 -0.32
N LYS A 150 0.73 19.10 0.74
CA LYS A 150 1.11 20.50 1.00
C LYS A 150 2.55 20.64 1.46
N TYR A 151 2.99 19.77 2.36
CA TYR A 151 4.29 19.88 3.02
C TYR A 151 5.30 18.82 2.57
N GLY A 152 4.89 17.87 1.72
CA GLY A 152 5.69 16.73 1.32
C GLY A 152 6.01 15.76 2.46
N GLN A 153 5.27 15.83 3.55
CA GLN A 153 5.42 14.94 4.70
C GLN A 153 4.21 15.05 5.63
N THR A 154 3.99 14.04 6.43
CA THR A 154 3.06 13.97 7.56
C THR A 154 3.72 13.19 8.70
N PHE A 155 3.02 12.31 9.43
CA PHE A 155 3.65 11.39 10.38
C PHE A 155 4.82 10.65 9.74
N ALA A 156 5.91 10.43 10.49
CA ALA A 156 7.14 9.89 9.93
C ALA A 156 6.94 8.54 9.22
N SER A 157 6.38 7.54 9.91
CA SER A 157 6.13 6.23 9.31
C SER A 157 5.16 6.29 8.13
N MET A 158 4.11 7.09 8.23
CA MET A 158 3.11 7.27 7.18
C MET A 158 3.69 7.95 5.94
N SER A 159 4.59 8.93 6.13
CA SER A 159 5.31 9.58 5.03
C SER A 159 6.16 8.60 4.22
N LEU A 160 6.81 7.66 4.90
CA LEU A 160 7.61 6.62 4.26
C LEU A 160 6.75 5.63 3.49
N GLU A 161 5.63 5.23 4.07
CA GLU A 161 4.69 4.32 3.41
C GLU A 161 4.02 4.97 2.19
N TYR A 162 3.62 6.24 2.27
CA TYR A 162 3.09 6.95 1.11
C TYR A 162 4.13 7.14 0.00
N ALA A 163 5.39 7.42 0.37
CA ALA A 163 6.46 7.50 -0.61
C ALA A 163 6.69 6.17 -1.34
N SER A 164 6.63 5.05 -0.61
CA SER A 164 6.74 3.71 -1.19
C SER A 164 5.54 3.38 -2.09
N SER A 165 4.31 3.73 -1.67
CA SER A 165 3.10 3.55 -2.47
C SER A 165 3.14 4.41 -3.74
N ASP A 166 3.60 5.65 -3.65
CA ASP A 166 3.75 6.53 -4.82
C ASP A 166 4.76 5.97 -5.82
N PHE A 167 5.85 5.36 -5.33
CA PHE A 167 6.78 4.66 -6.21
C PHE A 167 6.10 3.49 -6.92
N ALA A 168 5.36 2.66 -6.20
CA ALA A 168 4.63 1.53 -6.77
C ALA A 168 3.62 1.98 -7.84
N ILE A 169 2.84 3.03 -7.55
CA ILE A 169 1.92 3.64 -8.53
C ILE A 169 2.68 4.13 -9.77
N SER A 170 3.86 4.74 -9.57
CA SER A 170 4.67 5.19 -10.72
C SER A 170 5.10 4.03 -11.62
N GLN A 171 5.58 2.94 -11.02
CA GLN A 171 6.00 1.76 -11.80
C GLN A 171 4.81 1.11 -12.51
N PHE A 172 3.68 0.96 -11.84
CA PHE A 172 2.47 0.41 -12.43
C PHE A 172 1.96 1.28 -13.60
N ALA A 173 1.92 2.60 -13.44
CA ALA A 173 1.53 3.54 -14.50
C ALA A 173 2.38 3.37 -15.76
N LEU A 174 3.69 3.16 -15.59
CA LEU A 174 4.60 2.98 -16.73
C LEU A 174 4.47 1.58 -17.34
N SER A 175 4.57 0.54 -16.51
CA SER A 175 4.73 -0.84 -16.98
C SER A 175 3.41 -1.45 -17.46
N ALA A 176 2.29 -1.19 -16.77
CA ALA A 176 0.99 -1.73 -17.12
C ALA A 176 0.27 -0.87 -18.18
N LEU A 177 0.42 0.47 -18.13
CA LEU A 177 -0.42 1.40 -18.91
C LEU A 177 0.38 2.33 -19.83
N SER A 178 1.69 2.25 -19.87
CA SER A 178 2.57 3.16 -20.64
C SER A 178 2.33 4.66 -20.34
N ASN A 179 1.80 4.99 -19.16
CA ASN A 179 1.44 6.34 -18.75
C ASN A 179 2.67 7.09 -18.21
N ARG A 180 3.45 7.69 -19.10
CA ARG A 180 4.68 8.42 -18.76
C ARG A 180 4.46 9.69 -17.90
N PRO A 181 3.40 10.52 -18.10
CA PRO A 181 3.16 11.68 -17.23
C PRO A 181 2.94 11.29 -15.77
N ASP A 182 2.10 10.33 -15.50
CA ASP A 182 1.81 9.89 -14.13
C ASP A 182 3.02 9.15 -13.51
N TYR A 183 3.76 8.37 -14.33
CA TYR A 183 5.04 7.83 -13.88
C TYR A 183 5.97 8.92 -13.36
N ALA A 184 6.19 9.98 -14.12
CA ALA A 184 7.08 11.06 -13.73
C ALA A 184 6.61 11.78 -12.45
N PHE A 185 5.30 12.03 -12.36
CA PHE A 185 4.69 12.68 -11.22
C PHE A 185 4.86 11.87 -9.92
N PHE A 186 4.42 10.62 -9.92
CA PHE A 186 4.48 9.76 -8.74
C PHE A 186 5.91 9.38 -8.37
N LYS A 187 6.80 9.17 -9.36
CA LYS A 187 8.22 8.93 -9.12
C LYS A 187 8.90 10.13 -8.42
N LYS A 188 8.55 11.35 -8.81
CA LYS A 188 9.03 12.56 -8.13
C LYS A 188 8.51 12.60 -6.69
N ARG A 189 7.20 12.34 -6.50
CA ARG A 189 6.58 12.38 -5.17
C ARG A 189 7.08 11.26 -4.25
N SER A 190 7.49 10.12 -4.78
CA SER A 190 8.12 9.05 -4.00
C SER A 190 9.42 9.47 -3.31
N GLN A 191 10.03 10.59 -3.71
CA GLN A 191 11.23 11.13 -3.06
C GLN A 191 10.91 11.95 -1.79
N HIS A 192 9.64 12.09 -1.41
CA HIS A 192 9.23 12.84 -0.22
C HIS A 192 9.80 12.28 1.10
N TRP A 193 10.26 11.02 1.14
CA TRP A 193 11.01 10.50 2.27
C TRP A 193 12.22 11.37 2.65
N ARG A 194 12.81 12.12 1.71
CA ARG A 194 13.93 13.05 1.95
C ARG A 194 13.52 14.24 2.82
N ASN A 195 12.23 14.61 2.82
CA ASN A 195 11.72 15.71 3.61
C ASN A 195 11.73 15.43 5.11
N ILE A 196 11.79 14.16 5.50
CA ILE A 196 11.89 13.74 6.89
C ILE A 196 13.30 13.27 7.29
N TYR A 197 14.29 13.41 6.40
CA TYR A 197 15.69 13.15 6.75
C TYR A 197 16.30 14.36 7.47
N ASN A 198 16.75 14.14 8.70
CA ASN A 198 17.41 15.14 9.52
C ASN A 198 18.93 15.01 9.38
N SER A 199 19.55 15.91 8.63
CA SER A 199 20.99 15.89 8.36
C SER A 199 21.86 16.08 9.61
N LYS A 200 21.33 16.68 10.69
CA LYS A 200 22.05 16.87 11.96
C LYS A 200 22.15 15.57 12.76
N THR A 201 21.02 14.85 12.85
CA THR A 201 20.95 13.59 13.63
C THR A 201 21.29 12.36 12.78
N LYS A 202 21.27 12.49 11.45
CA LYS A 202 21.41 11.40 10.48
C LYS A 202 20.27 10.35 10.53
N TRP A 203 19.13 10.73 11.11
CA TRP A 203 17.93 9.90 11.23
C TRP A 203 16.76 10.48 10.44
N LEU A 204 15.73 9.65 10.26
CA LEU A 204 14.43 10.08 9.74
C LEU A 204 13.58 10.57 10.91
N ASN A 205 13.01 11.76 10.78
CA ASN A 205 12.13 12.38 11.78
C ASN A 205 11.03 13.15 11.05
N SER A 206 9.82 13.16 11.58
CA SER A 206 8.81 14.09 11.09
C SER A 206 9.08 15.52 11.57
N ARG A 207 8.43 16.46 10.91
CA ARG A 207 8.49 17.89 11.27
C ARG A 207 7.08 18.41 11.49
N TYR A 208 6.99 19.42 12.34
CA TYR A 208 5.77 20.24 12.40
C TYR A 208 5.60 21.07 11.10
N PRO A 209 4.39 21.57 10.80
CA PRO A 209 4.17 22.42 9.62
C PRO A 209 5.07 23.67 9.56
N ASN A 210 5.52 24.16 10.71
CA ASN A 210 6.47 25.28 10.82
C ASN A 210 7.94 24.90 10.55
N GLY A 211 8.21 23.63 10.19
CA GLY A 211 9.55 23.11 9.88
C GLY A 211 10.38 22.66 11.08
N VAL A 212 9.89 22.81 12.30
CA VAL A 212 10.58 22.34 13.51
C VAL A 212 10.54 20.82 13.57
N TRP A 213 11.68 20.19 13.86
CA TRP A 213 11.80 18.76 13.99
C TRP A 213 11.06 18.25 15.25
N LYS A 214 10.27 17.20 15.10
CA LYS A 214 9.70 16.48 16.23
C LYS A 214 10.78 15.61 16.89
N GLU A 215 10.48 15.11 18.08
CA GLU A 215 11.35 14.12 18.72
C GLU A 215 11.43 12.83 17.90
N LYS A 216 12.59 12.19 17.90
CA LYS A 216 12.86 11.03 17.04
C LYS A 216 12.00 9.80 17.34
N ASP A 217 11.45 9.69 18.54
CA ASP A 217 10.63 8.56 18.98
C ASP A 217 9.13 8.76 18.71
N HIS A 218 8.75 9.90 18.11
CA HIS A 218 7.37 10.18 17.73
C HIS A 218 7.01 9.67 16.33
N ASP A 219 5.74 9.37 16.13
CA ASP A 219 5.11 9.11 14.84
C ASP A 219 5.52 7.79 14.16
N TRP A 220 5.80 6.76 14.95
CA TRP A 220 6.14 5.42 14.45
C TRP A 220 5.04 4.40 14.79
N ARG A 221 4.50 3.75 13.77
CA ARG A 221 3.49 2.70 13.93
C ARG A 221 4.17 1.37 14.22
N GLU A 222 3.87 0.76 15.39
CA GLU A 222 4.38 -0.55 15.79
C GLU A 222 5.90 -0.73 15.61
N GLY A 223 6.63 0.35 15.85
CA GLY A 223 8.07 0.34 15.65
C GLY A 223 8.74 1.57 16.22
N THR A 224 9.97 1.77 15.83
CA THR A 224 10.81 2.88 16.25
C THR A 224 11.44 3.55 15.03
N TYR A 225 12.07 4.70 15.23
CA TYR A 225 12.87 5.36 14.20
C TYR A 225 13.99 4.46 13.65
N LYS A 226 14.49 3.49 14.44
CA LYS A 226 15.53 2.54 14.00
C LYS A 226 14.98 1.52 13.00
N ASN A 227 13.79 0.96 13.28
CA ASN A 227 13.15 0.00 12.39
C ASN A 227 12.73 0.67 11.07
N TYR A 228 12.07 1.82 11.18
CA TYR A 228 11.57 2.55 10.01
C TYR A 228 12.65 3.26 9.19
N PHE A 229 13.88 3.37 9.69
CA PHE A 229 14.98 3.97 8.94
C PHE A 229 15.17 3.32 7.56
N TRP A 230 14.92 2.02 7.48
CA TRP A 230 15.07 1.23 6.26
C TRP A 230 13.81 1.19 5.39
N MET A 231 12.72 1.86 5.82
CA MET A 231 11.47 1.88 5.08
C MET A 231 11.51 2.83 3.86
N VAL A 232 12.59 2.72 3.10
CA VAL A 232 12.82 3.36 1.80
C VAL A 232 13.26 2.29 0.78
N PRO A 233 12.53 1.16 0.66
CA PRO A 233 12.96 0.03 -0.17
C PRO A 233 13.08 0.40 -1.65
N HIS A 234 12.30 1.36 -2.09
CA HIS A 234 12.27 1.85 -3.46
C HIS A 234 13.49 2.74 -3.82
N ASN A 235 14.28 3.19 -2.84
CA ASN A 235 15.42 4.06 -3.06
C ASN A 235 16.54 3.86 -2.03
N LEU A 236 16.92 2.61 -1.75
CA LEU A 236 18.00 2.28 -0.81
C LEU A 236 19.32 2.93 -1.19
N LYS A 237 19.66 2.95 -2.48
CA LYS A 237 20.86 3.67 -2.95
C LYS A 237 20.82 5.16 -2.55
N GLY A 238 19.69 5.84 -2.77
CA GLY A 238 19.52 7.23 -2.39
C GLY A 238 19.61 7.46 -0.87
N LEU A 239 19.13 6.51 -0.06
CA LEU A 239 19.27 6.55 1.39
C LEU A 239 20.74 6.42 1.80
N ILE A 240 21.46 5.43 1.26
CA ILE A 240 22.90 5.19 1.50
C ILE A 240 23.70 6.44 1.12
N ASP A 241 23.48 6.99 -0.07
CA ASP A 241 24.17 8.21 -0.53
C ASP A 241 23.91 9.40 0.41
N THR A 242 22.68 9.51 0.94
CA THR A 242 22.26 10.60 1.83
C THR A 242 22.95 10.53 3.20
N ILE A 243 23.22 9.34 3.71
CA ILE A 243 23.91 9.14 5.00
C ILE A 243 25.44 9.16 4.91
N GLY A 244 25.99 9.28 3.71
CA GLY A 244 27.43 9.40 3.48
C GLY A 244 28.04 8.37 2.54
N GLY A 245 27.26 7.41 2.06
CA GLY A 245 27.74 6.40 1.13
C GLY A 245 28.78 5.45 1.73
N ASN A 246 29.47 4.74 0.83
CA ASN A 246 30.63 3.92 1.19
C ASN A 246 31.87 4.82 1.27
N LYS A 247 32.08 5.47 2.39
CA LYS A 247 33.33 6.16 2.68
C LYS A 247 34.22 5.30 3.57
#